data_aa6519880b20e31c7268f2153c8bee13
#
_entry.id   aa6519880b20e31c7268f2153c8bee13
#
_cell.length_a   1.000
_cell.length_b   1.000
_cell.length_c   1.000
_cell.angle_alpha   90.00
_cell.angle_beta   90.00
_cell.angle_gamma   90.00
#
_symmetry.space_group_name_H-M   'P 1'
#
loop_
_entity.id
_entity.type
_entity.pdbx_description
1 polymer ?
#
loop_
_entity_poly.entity_id
_entity_poly.type
_entity_poly.pdbx_seq_one_letter_code
_entity_poly.pdbx_strand_id
1 'polypeptide(L)'
;AYTVAYYSVPENKSNREVFVMNADGSDNQQITRTPYQENEVTWIKGGTKLAFLSNDNGSSQLYEMNPDGSERKQLTNYDGDIEGYSISPDGKKLLFISQVKTKESTADKYPDLPKATGIIVTDLMYKHWDEWVTTAPHPFIADFDGNGISNVVDILEGEPYESPMKPWGGIEQLAWNTTSDKVAYTCRKKTGLEYAISTNSDIYVYNLNTKETKNITEENKGYDTNPQYSPDGKYIAWQSMERDGYEADLNRLFIMNLETGEKRFISKAFESNVDAFVWGADAKTIYFTGVWHGESQIYALNLANDSVKAITSGMYDYEGVALFGDKLIAKRHSMSMGDEIYAVALDGLATQLTQENKLIYDQLEMGKVEGRWMKTTDGKQMLTWVIYPPQFDPNKKYPTLLFCEGGPQSPVSQFWSYRWNFQIMAANDYIIVAPNRRGLPGFGVEWNEQISGDYGGQCMKDYFTAIDEIAKESYVDKDRLGCVGASFGGFSVYWLAGHHDKRFKAFIAHDGIFNMEMQYLETEEKWFANWDMGGAYWERQNPVAQRTFANSPHLFVEKWDTPILCIHGEKDYRILANQAMAAFDAAIMRGVPAELLIYPDENHWVLKPQNGVLWQRTFFEWLDKWVKKAPSE
;
A
#
# COMPACT_ATOMS: atom_id res chain seq x y z
N ALA A 1 -4.48 -2.96 23.31
CA ALA A 1 -4.91 -4.14 22.56
C ALA A 1 -4.36 -4.06 21.14
N TYR A 2 -4.16 -5.19 20.51
CA TYR A 2 -3.69 -5.30 19.12
C TYR A 2 -4.15 -6.64 18.52
N THR A 3 -3.95 -6.81 17.22
CA THR A 3 -4.28 -8.06 16.54
C THR A 3 -3.04 -8.67 15.89
N VAL A 4 -3.01 -10.01 15.84
CA VAL A 4 -1.99 -10.79 15.13
C VAL A 4 -2.66 -11.65 14.08
N ALA A 5 -2.17 -11.58 12.85
CA ALA A 5 -2.61 -12.44 11.76
C ALA A 5 -1.76 -13.72 11.70
N TYR A 6 -2.43 -14.85 11.71
CA TYR A 6 -1.83 -16.18 11.55
C TYR A 6 -2.17 -16.75 10.19
N TYR A 7 -1.21 -17.40 9.56
CA TYR A 7 -1.37 -18.03 8.25
C TYR A 7 -1.20 -19.53 8.36
N SER A 8 -2.19 -20.29 7.91
CA SER A 8 -2.15 -21.74 7.86
C SER A 8 -1.93 -22.23 6.43
N VAL A 9 -0.72 -22.71 6.14
CA VAL A 9 -0.43 -23.31 4.83
C VAL A 9 -1.27 -24.58 4.58
N PRO A 10 -1.43 -25.53 5.55
CA PRO A 10 -2.28 -26.69 5.35
C PRO A 10 -3.74 -26.35 5.04
N GLU A 11 -4.30 -25.34 5.70
CA GLU A 11 -5.69 -24.93 5.51
C GLU A 11 -5.87 -23.88 4.40
N ASN A 12 -4.77 -23.33 3.88
CA ASN A 12 -4.73 -22.29 2.86
C ASN A 12 -5.56 -21.05 3.22
N LYS A 13 -5.52 -20.63 4.47
CA LYS A 13 -6.26 -19.47 4.99
C LYS A 13 -5.47 -18.72 6.06
N SER A 14 -5.91 -17.52 6.34
CA SER A 14 -5.45 -16.72 7.48
C SER A 14 -6.54 -16.61 8.55
N ASN A 15 -6.11 -16.34 9.76
CA ASN A 15 -6.94 -16.00 10.91
C ASN A 15 -6.32 -14.80 11.63
N ARG A 16 -7.13 -14.04 12.36
CA ARG A 16 -6.67 -12.88 13.12
C ARG A 16 -7.23 -12.91 14.53
N GLU A 17 -6.35 -12.76 15.50
CA GLU A 17 -6.65 -12.92 16.93
C GLU A 17 -6.31 -11.64 17.70
N VAL A 18 -7.07 -11.36 18.76
CA VAL A 18 -6.88 -10.21 19.65
C VAL A 18 -5.94 -10.56 20.78
N PHE A 19 -5.04 -9.62 21.07
CA PHE A 19 -4.10 -9.64 22.18
C PHE A 19 -4.27 -8.41 23.06
N VAL A 20 -3.98 -8.55 24.33
CA VAL A 20 -3.97 -7.47 25.32
C VAL A 20 -2.69 -7.56 26.13
N MET A 21 -2.08 -6.43 26.42
CA MET A 21 -0.89 -6.30 27.26
C MET A 21 -0.97 -5.03 28.13
N ASN A 22 -0.16 -4.96 29.14
CA ASN A 22 0.06 -3.71 29.89
C ASN A 22 0.78 -2.68 29.00
N ALA A 23 0.72 -1.41 29.37
CA ALA A 23 1.33 -0.30 28.64
C ALA A 23 2.86 -0.37 28.51
N ASP A 24 3.52 -1.18 29.33
CA ASP A 24 4.96 -1.45 29.30
C ASP A 24 5.32 -2.74 28.55
N GLY A 25 4.34 -3.41 27.92
CA GLY A 25 4.50 -4.68 27.21
C GLY A 25 4.44 -5.93 28.08
N SER A 26 4.34 -5.78 29.41
CA SER A 26 4.20 -6.92 30.32
C SER A 26 2.79 -7.52 30.25
N ASP A 27 2.67 -8.76 30.73
CA ASP A 27 1.40 -9.51 30.79
C ASP A 27 0.68 -9.57 29.42
N ASN A 28 1.45 -9.81 28.35
CA ASN A 28 0.93 -9.93 27.00
C ASN A 28 0.20 -11.26 26.82
N GLN A 29 -1.10 -11.21 26.54
CA GLN A 29 -1.97 -12.36 26.45
C GLN A 29 -2.79 -12.37 25.16
N GLN A 30 -2.87 -13.53 24.53
CA GLN A 30 -3.83 -13.81 23.45
C GLN A 30 -5.22 -14.02 24.08
N ILE A 31 -6.17 -13.16 23.71
CA ILE A 31 -7.52 -13.12 24.29
C ILE A 31 -8.52 -13.94 23.48
N THR A 32 -8.38 -13.98 22.15
CA THR A 32 -9.25 -14.79 21.28
C THR A 32 -8.49 -15.98 20.69
N ARG A 33 -9.22 -17.08 20.44
CA ARG A 33 -8.77 -18.29 19.74
C ARG A 33 -9.95 -18.86 18.98
N THR A 34 -10.33 -18.20 17.90
CA THR A 34 -11.54 -18.52 17.14
C THR A 34 -11.19 -18.84 15.68
N PRO A 35 -12.06 -19.53 14.94
CA PRO A 35 -11.86 -19.72 13.49
C PRO A 35 -12.25 -18.48 12.67
N TYR A 36 -12.64 -17.39 13.33
CA TYR A 36 -13.15 -16.16 12.72
C TYR A 36 -12.09 -15.07 12.65
N GLN A 37 -12.39 -13.98 11.92
CA GLN A 37 -11.53 -12.82 11.84
C GLN A 37 -11.95 -11.81 12.91
N GLU A 38 -11.10 -11.50 13.88
CA GLU A 38 -11.28 -10.42 14.84
C GLU A 38 -10.44 -9.22 14.41
N ASN A 39 -11.14 -8.12 14.02
CA ASN A 39 -10.50 -6.93 13.44
C ASN A 39 -10.90 -5.66 14.19
N GLU A 40 -10.22 -4.55 13.91
CA GLU A 40 -10.58 -3.21 14.38
C GLU A 40 -10.77 -3.13 15.91
N VAL A 41 -9.89 -3.79 16.67
CA VAL A 41 -9.99 -3.81 18.12
C VAL A 41 -9.73 -2.42 18.73
N THR A 42 -10.65 -1.97 19.58
CA THR A 42 -10.54 -0.69 20.30
C THR A 42 -11.06 -0.79 21.73
N TRP A 43 -10.51 0.06 22.62
CA TRP A 43 -11.01 0.19 23.98
C TRP A 43 -12.27 1.05 24.02
N ILE A 44 -13.28 0.59 24.75
CA ILE A 44 -14.56 1.28 24.97
C ILE A 44 -14.91 1.36 26.45
N LYS A 45 -15.99 2.05 26.78
CA LYS A 45 -16.53 2.18 28.14
C LYS A 45 -15.46 2.61 29.16
N GLY A 46 -14.67 3.64 28.80
CA GLY A 46 -13.60 4.15 29.67
C GLY A 46 -12.44 3.18 29.87
N GLY A 47 -12.19 2.30 28.92
CA GLY A 47 -11.07 1.33 28.98
C GLY A 47 -11.41 0.05 29.74
N THR A 48 -12.68 -0.24 30.01
CA THR A 48 -13.11 -1.45 30.74
C THR A 48 -13.53 -2.60 29.85
N LYS A 49 -13.83 -2.34 28.57
CA LYS A 49 -14.23 -3.34 27.58
C LYS A 49 -13.44 -3.12 26.29
N LEU A 50 -13.34 -4.18 25.49
CA LEU A 50 -12.88 -4.15 24.10
C LEU A 50 -14.07 -4.23 23.16
N ALA A 51 -14.07 -3.43 22.11
CA ALA A 51 -14.93 -3.62 20.95
C ALA A 51 -14.09 -4.08 19.76
N PHE A 52 -14.67 -4.86 18.86
CA PHE A 52 -14.01 -5.41 17.67
C PHE A 52 -15.03 -5.88 16.65
N LEU A 53 -14.62 -6.00 15.40
CA LEU A 53 -15.42 -6.62 14.34
C LEU A 53 -15.13 -8.12 14.30
N SER A 54 -16.20 -8.92 14.12
CA SER A 54 -16.08 -10.36 13.91
C SER A 54 -17.16 -10.86 12.96
N ASN A 55 -16.83 -11.87 12.15
CA ASN A 55 -17.76 -12.55 11.25
C ASN A 55 -18.33 -13.86 11.83
N ASP A 56 -18.38 -13.98 13.13
CA ASP A 56 -18.84 -15.13 13.91
C ASP A 56 -20.24 -15.65 13.48
N ASN A 57 -21.15 -14.76 13.12
CA ASN A 57 -22.51 -15.10 12.68
C ASN A 57 -22.72 -15.05 11.15
N GLY A 58 -21.64 -15.15 10.36
CA GLY A 58 -21.69 -15.17 8.91
C GLY A 58 -21.62 -13.80 8.22
N SER A 59 -21.79 -12.69 8.95
CA SER A 59 -21.51 -11.33 8.51
C SER A 59 -20.66 -10.59 9.53
N SER A 60 -19.88 -9.61 9.07
CA SER A 60 -19.04 -8.79 9.95
C SER A 60 -19.92 -7.86 10.80
N GLN A 61 -19.87 -8.03 12.11
CA GLN A 61 -20.65 -7.25 13.08
C GLN A 61 -19.76 -6.74 14.21
N LEU A 62 -20.25 -5.74 14.95
CA LEU A 62 -19.58 -5.20 16.13
C LEU A 62 -19.86 -6.09 17.36
N TYR A 63 -18.81 -6.47 18.04
CA TYR A 63 -18.83 -7.23 19.30
C TYR A 63 -18.14 -6.46 20.41
N GLU A 64 -18.45 -6.82 21.66
CA GLU A 64 -17.68 -6.42 22.84
C GLU A 64 -17.25 -7.64 23.67
N MET A 65 -16.21 -7.48 24.47
CA MET A 65 -15.77 -8.46 25.48
C MET A 65 -14.98 -7.79 26.60
N ASN A 66 -14.80 -8.49 27.70
CA ASN A 66 -13.84 -8.07 28.73
C ASN A 66 -12.40 -8.20 28.21
N PRO A 67 -11.42 -7.48 28.80
CA PRO A 67 -10.00 -7.61 28.44
C PRO A 67 -9.40 -9.01 28.65
N ASP A 68 -10.06 -9.86 29.43
CA ASP A 68 -9.70 -11.27 29.65
C ASP A 68 -10.40 -12.24 28.66
N GLY A 69 -11.16 -11.70 27.69
CA GLY A 69 -11.91 -12.46 26.70
C GLY A 69 -13.29 -12.97 27.15
N SER A 70 -13.64 -12.77 28.43
CA SER A 70 -14.95 -13.16 28.95
C SER A 70 -16.07 -12.20 28.50
N GLU A 71 -17.32 -12.62 28.67
CA GLU A 71 -18.52 -11.84 28.34
C GLU A 71 -18.56 -11.34 26.87
N ARG A 72 -18.07 -12.14 25.92
CA ARG A 72 -18.20 -11.86 24.49
C ARG A 72 -19.66 -11.70 24.10
N LYS A 73 -20.01 -10.57 23.53
CA LYS A 73 -21.38 -10.21 23.16
C LYS A 73 -21.42 -9.44 21.85
N GLN A 74 -22.33 -9.82 20.96
CA GLN A 74 -22.62 -9.06 19.75
C GLN A 74 -23.42 -7.79 20.09
N LEU A 75 -22.98 -6.65 19.55
CA LEU A 75 -23.61 -5.33 19.75
C LEU A 75 -24.48 -4.89 18.57
N THR A 76 -24.21 -5.39 17.36
CA THR A 76 -24.97 -5.02 16.16
C THR A 76 -25.57 -6.24 15.50
N ASN A 77 -26.72 -6.06 14.88
CA ASN A 77 -27.35 -7.02 13.99
C ASN A 77 -27.84 -6.24 12.76
N TYR A 78 -26.87 -5.71 12.01
CA TYR A 78 -27.12 -4.94 10.80
C TYR A 78 -27.28 -5.88 9.62
N ASP A 79 -28.16 -5.53 8.67
CA ASP A 79 -28.37 -6.31 7.44
C ASP A 79 -27.27 -5.94 6.42
N GLY A 80 -26.11 -6.53 6.59
CA GLY A 80 -24.89 -6.29 5.81
C GLY A 80 -23.63 -6.40 6.68
N ASP A 81 -22.47 -6.33 6.04
CA ASP A 81 -21.19 -6.31 6.72
C ASP A 81 -20.86 -4.91 7.23
N ILE A 82 -20.31 -4.82 8.43
CA ILE A 82 -19.64 -3.63 8.95
C ILE A 82 -18.14 -3.75 8.64
N GLU A 83 -17.62 -2.85 7.80
CA GLU A 83 -16.23 -2.88 7.32
C GLU A 83 -15.27 -2.06 8.18
N GLY A 84 -15.80 -1.15 8.99
CA GLY A 84 -15.06 -0.30 9.91
C GLY A 84 -16.04 0.47 10.80
N TYR A 85 -15.59 0.91 11.98
CA TYR A 85 -16.47 1.64 12.91
C TYR A 85 -15.72 2.64 13.77
N SER A 86 -16.45 3.63 14.27
CA SER A 86 -15.99 4.61 15.25
C SER A 86 -17.14 5.02 16.18
N ILE A 87 -16.91 4.95 17.48
CA ILE A 87 -17.90 5.41 18.49
C ILE A 87 -17.68 6.90 18.71
N SER A 88 -18.78 7.68 18.77
CA SER A 88 -18.73 9.11 19.03
C SER A 88 -18.07 9.41 20.40
N PRO A 89 -17.40 10.57 20.58
CA PRO A 89 -16.75 10.96 21.83
C PRO A 89 -17.67 10.89 23.06
N ASP A 90 -18.97 11.17 22.90
CA ASP A 90 -19.96 11.06 23.99
C ASP A 90 -20.51 9.63 24.22
N GLY A 91 -20.08 8.66 23.40
CA GLY A 91 -20.47 7.26 23.51
C GLY A 91 -21.88 6.93 23.06
N LYS A 92 -22.64 7.86 22.42
CA LYS A 92 -24.06 7.69 22.12
C LYS A 92 -24.38 7.40 20.65
N LYS A 93 -23.37 7.45 19.78
CA LYS A 93 -23.52 7.20 18.35
C LYS A 93 -22.46 6.22 17.88
N LEU A 94 -22.82 5.42 16.89
CA LEU A 94 -21.90 4.58 16.12
C LEU A 94 -21.85 5.12 14.70
N LEU A 95 -20.64 5.44 14.23
CA LEU A 95 -20.32 5.65 12.82
C LEU A 95 -19.76 4.34 12.29
N PHE A 96 -20.26 3.86 11.16
CA PHE A 96 -19.74 2.63 10.55
C PHE A 96 -19.82 2.66 9.04
N ILE A 97 -19.07 1.79 8.39
CA ILE A 97 -19.00 1.65 6.93
C ILE A 97 -19.73 0.37 6.54
N SER A 98 -20.56 0.44 5.51
CA SER A 98 -21.17 -0.74 4.89
C SER A 98 -21.41 -0.52 3.40
N GLN A 99 -21.51 -1.61 2.64
CA GLN A 99 -21.71 -1.58 1.19
C GLN A 99 -23.16 -1.28 0.82
N VAL A 100 -23.34 -0.39 -0.15
CA VAL A 100 -24.63 -0.06 -0.74
C VAL A 100 -24.61 -0.42 -2.22
N LYS A 101 -25.69 -1.03 -2.72
CA LYS A 101 -25.84 -1.32 -4.14
C LYS A 101 -26.05 -0.02 -4.93
N THR A 102 -25.10 0.30 -5.80
CA THR A 102 -25.11 1.54 -6.61
C THR A 102 -25.37 1.31 -8.09
N LYS A 103 -25.28 0.07 -8.56
CA LYS A 103 -25.50 -0.29 -9.97
C LYS A 103 -26.55 -1.37 -10.12
N GLU A 104 -27.40 -1.21 -11.15
CA GLU A 104 -28.37 -2.21 -11.57
C GLU A 104 -27.63 -3.44 -12.12
N SER A 105 -27.94 -4.63 -11.64
CA SER A 105 -27.43 -5.87 -12.20
C SER A 105 -28.21 -6.30 -13.44
N THR A 106 -27.65 -7.25 -14.21
CA THR A 106 -28.38 -7.85 -15.33
C THR A 106 -29.67 -8.53 -14.89
N ALA A 107 -29.69 -9.14 -13.69
CA ALA A 107 -30.87 -9.77 -13.12
C ALA A 107 -31.95 -8.75 -12.73
N ASP A 108 -31.56 -7.56 -12.26
CA ASP A 108 -32.50 -6.48 -11.97
C ASP A 108 -33.18 -5.96 -13.25
N LYS A 109 -32.38 -5.81 -14.32
CA LYS A 109 -32.84 -5.31 -15.61
C LYS A 109 -33.69 -6.34 -16.38
N TYR A 110 -33.35 -7.64 -16.23
CA TYR A 110 -34.03 -8.74 -16.89
C TYR A 110 -34.43 -9.82 -15.88
N PRO A 111 -35.46 -9.56 -15.06
CA PRO A 111 -35.87 -10.49 -13.98
C PRO A 111 -36.43 -11.82 -14.48
N ASP A 112 -36.78 -11.91 -15.76
CA ASP A 112 -37.15 -13.14 -16.46
C ASP A 112 -35.99 -14.05 -16.83
N LEU A 113 -34.73 -13.58 -16.67
CA LEU A 113 -33.50 -14.30 -16.95
C LEU A 113 -32.63 -14.53 -15.69
N PRO A 114 -33.15 -15.18 -14.63
CA PRO A 114 -32.48 -15.25 -13.32
C PRO A 114 -31.16 -16.06 -13.33
N LYS A 115 -30.88 -16.80 -14.39
CA LYS A 115 -29.64 -17.59 -14.56
C LYS A 115 -28.64 -16.93 -15.52
N ALA A 116 -28.94 -15.76 -16.04
CA ALA A 116 -28.00 -15.03 -16.89
C ALA A 116 -26.82 -14.53 -16.05
N THR A 117 -25.60 -14.78 -16.54
CA THR A 117 -24.34 -14.39 -15.86
C THR A 117 -23.62 -13.24 -16.57
N GLY A 118 -24.16 -12.77 -17.72
CA GLY A 118 -23.57 -11.65 -18.47
C GLY A 118 -23.63 -10.35 -17.67
N ILE A 119 -22.57 -9.57 -17.72
CA ILE A 119 -22.49 -8.24 -17.09
C ILE A 119 -22.58 -7.19 -18.21
N ILE A 120 -23.55 -6.27 -18.09
CA ILE A 120 -23.73 -5.17 -19.05
C ILE A 120 -23.05 -3.94 -18.47
N VAL A 121 -22.04 -3.43 -19.18
CA VAL A 121 -21.28 -2.24 -18.81
C VAL A 121 -21.53 -1.14 -19.82
N THR A 122 -21.87 0.06 -19.34
CA THR A 122 -22.15 1.23 -20.19
C THR A 122 -21.27 2.43 -19.89
N ASP A 123 -20.47 2.37 -18.80
CA ASP A 123 -19.60 3.47 -18.38
C ASP A 123 -18.40 2.94 -17.60
N LEU A 124 -17.43 3.84 -17.32
CA LEU A 124 -16.23 3.53 -16.54
C LEU A 124 -16.48 3.51 -15.04
N MET A 125 -15.56 3.16 -14.34
CA MET A 125 -15.16 2.34 -13.22
C MET A 125 -16.12 1.15 -13.07
N TYR A 126 -16.00 0.20 -13.98
CA TYR A 126 -16.69 -1.11 -13.87
C TYR A 126 -15.83 -2.18 -13.18
N LYS A 127 -14.53 -1.94 -13.06
CA LYS A 127 -13.57 -2.75 -12.29
C LYS A 127 -12.77 -1.82 -11.37
N HIS A 128 -12.40 -2.30 -10.18
CA HIS A 128 -11.51 -1.61 -9.27
C HIS A 128 -10.72 -2.64 -8.48
N TRP A 129 -9.40 -2.58 -8.52
CA TRP A 129 -8.44 -3.50 -7.90
C TRP A 129 -8.62 -4.96 -8.36
N ASP A 130 -9.50 -5.74 -7.73
CA ASP A 130 -9.79 -7.15 -8.04
C ASP A 130 -11.30 -7.46 -8.12
N GLU A 131 -12.14 -6.44 -8.10
CA GLU A 131 -13.60 -6.56 -8.06
C GLU A 131 -14.28 -5.90 -9.26
N TRP A 132 -15.43 -6.46 -9.64
CA TRP A 132 -16.41 -5.78 -10.46
C TRP A 132 -17.22 -4.82 -9.59
N VAL A 133 -17.28 -3.54 -9.97
CA VAL A 133 -17.92 -2.50 -9.18
C VAL A 133 -19.44 -2.57 -9.33
N THR A 134 -20.11 -3.08 -8.31
CA THR A 134 -21.59 -3.16 -8.21
C THR A 134 -22.13 -2.45 -6.98
N THR A 135 -21.29 -2.22 -5.98
CA THR A 135 -21.58 -1.54 -4.73
C THR A 135 -20.59 -0.42 -4.49
N ALA A 136 -20.90 0.45 -3.54
CA ALA A 136 -20.00 1.44 -2.99
C ALA A 136 -20.07 1.43 -1.46
N PRO A 137 -18.97 1.63 -0.73
CA PRO A 137 -19.02 1.83 0.72
C PRO A 137 -19.66 3.18 1.03
N HIS A 138 -20.60 3.19 1.97
CA HIS A 138 -21.21 4.40 2.52
C HIS A 138 -20.95 4.51 4.02
N PRO A 139 -20.81 5.72 4.57
CA PRO A 139 -20.78 5.95 6.00
C PRO A 139 -22.20 6.02 6.58
N PHE A 140 -22.43 5.22 7.61
CA PHE A 140 -23.69 5.18 8.34
C PHE A 140 -23.52 5.71 9.75
N ILE A 141 -24.54 6.39 10.28
CA ILE A 141 -24.63 6.80 11.67
C ILE A 141 -25.83 6.13 12.31
N ALA A 142 -25.66 5.56 13.49
CA ALA A 142 -26.73 4.99 14.29
C ALA A 142 -26.70 5.54 15.72
N ASP A 143 -27.87 5.56 16.38
CA ASP A 143 -27.94 5.68 17.83
C ASP A 143 -27.31 4.44 18.46
N PHE A 144 -26.48 4.62 19.48
CA PHE A 144 -25.79 3.55 20.18
C PHE A 144 -25.99 3.70 21.70
N ASP A 145 -26.55 2.69 22.33
CA ASP A 145 -26.81 2.69 23.78
C ASP A 145 -25.81 1.82 24.58
N GLY A 146 -24.77 1.33 23.90
CA GLY A 146 -23.78 0.41 24.44
C GLY A 146 -24.23 -1.05 24.46
N ASN A 147 -25.41 -1.37 23.99
CA ASN A 147 -25.97 -2.73 23.86
C ASN A 147 -26.47 -3.05 22.46
N GLY A 148 -26.76 -2.03 21.65
CA GLY A 148 -27.24 -2.18 20.31
C GLY A 148 -27.30 -0.85 19.55
N ILE A 149 -27.76 -0.92 18.30
CA ILE A 149 -27.95 0.23 17.42
C ILE A 149 -29.41 0.42 17.05
N SER A 150 -29.82 1.67 16.82
CA SER A 150 -31.12 2.04 16.29
C SER A 150 -31.01 3.31 15.45
N ASN A 151 -32.10 3.69 14.74
CA ASN A 151 -32.15 4.90 13.94
C ASN A 151 -30.95 5.05 12.99
N VAL A 152 -30.67 4.01 12.21
CA VAL A 152 -29.55 3.97 11.25
C VAL A 152 -29.84 4.95 10.11
N VAL A 153 -28.88 5.81 9.80
CA VAL A 153 -28.93 6.82 8.75
C VAL A 153 -27.71 6.65 7.84
N ASP A 154 -27.96 6.48 6.55
CA ASP A 154 -26.93 6.56 5.51
C ASP A 154 -26.64 8.05 5.22
N ILE A 155 -25.39 8.50 5.41
CA ILE A 155 -25.00 9.89 5.15
C ILE A 155 -25.06 10.23 3.65
N LEU A 156 -24.88 9.24 2.78
CA LEU A 156 -24.88 9.36 1.32
C LEU A 156 -26.17 8.78 0.69
N GLU A 157 -27.26 8.67 1.45
CA GLU A 157 -28.51 8.08 0.95
C GLU A 157 -28.93 8.64 -0.42
N GLY A 158 -29.06 7.75 -1.40
CA GLY A 158 -29.44 8.10 -2.78
C GLY A 158 -28.28 8.66 -3.63
N GLU A 159 -27.09 8.82 -3.09
CA GLU A 159 -25.90 9.22 -3.84
C GLU A 159 -25.13 7.98 -4.34
N PRO A 160 -24.55 8.01 -5.57
CA PRO A 160 -23.80 6.88 -6.12
C PRO A 160 -22.32 6.88 -5.76
N TYR A 161 -21.91 7.73 -4.82
CA TYR A 161 -20.50 7.98 -4.49
C TYR A 161 -20.00 7.03 -3.40
N GLU A 162 -18.69 6.82 -3.35
CA GLU A 162 -18.05 6.02 -2.31
C GLU A 162 -17.42 6.89 -1.20
N SER A 163 -17.59 6.46 0.03
CA SER A 163 -16.87 6.95 1.19
C SER A 163 -16.81 5.84 2.27
N PRO A 164 -15.62 5.42 2.68
CA PRO A 164 -14.28 5.83 2.26
C PRO A 164 -13.98 5.46 0.81
N MET A 165 -12.90 6.03 0.26
CA MET A 165 -12.50 5.77 -1.12
C MET A 165 -11.79 4.42 -1.27
N LYS A 166 -12.22 3.62 -2.24
CA LYS A 166 -11.50 2.39 -2.60
C LYS A 166 -10.20 2.70 -3.39
N PRO A 167 -9.22 1.76 -3.41
CA PRO A 167 -9.30 0.40 -2.84
C PRO A 167 -8.88 0.31 -1.36
N TRP A 168 -8.24 1.34 -0.79
CA TRP A 168 -7.53 1.25 0.49
C TRP A 168 -8.17 2.03 1.63
N GLY A 169 -9.09 2.92 1.35
CA GLY A 169 -9.73 3.75 2.37
C GLY A 169 -10.58 2.94 3.34
N GLY A 170 -10.47 3.27 4.61
CA GLY A 170 -11.20 2.68 5.72
C GLY A 170 -11.72 3.75 6.69
N ILE A 171 -11.89 3.37 7.94
CA ILE A 171 -12.46 4.25 8.98
C ILE A 171 -11.60 5.49 9.25
N GLU A 172 -10.32 5.47 8.92
CA GLU A 172 -9.41 6.63 9.02
C GLU A 172 -9.81 7.79 8.10
N GLN A 173 -10.63 7.53 7.09
CA GLN A 173 -11.17 8.58 6.21
C GLN A 173 -12.44 9.25 6.77
N LEU A 174 -12.86 8.87 7.97
CA LEU A 174 -14.04 9.41 8.66
C LEU A 174 -13.66 9.86 10.08
N ALA A 175 -14.13 11.01 10.51
CA ALA A 175 -13.78 11.57 11.82
C ALA A 175 -14.97 12.24 12.53
N TRP A 176 -15.21 11.87 13.78
CA TRP A 176 -16.07 12.61 14.68
C TRP A 176 -15.44 13.93 15.11
N ASN A 177 -16.24 15.00 15.19
CA ASN A 177 -15.82 16.17 15.93
C ASN A 177 -15.94 15.95 17.45
N THR A 178 -15.29 16.81 18.23
CA THR A 178 -15.23 16.66 19.69
C THR A 178 -16.58 16.76 20.42
N THR A 179 -17.60 17.36 19.78
CA THR A 179 -18.94 17.53 20.33
C THR A 179 -19.96 16.49 19.86
N SER A 180 -19.52 15.48 19.08
CA SER A 180 -20.34 14.35 18.60
C SER A 180 -21.57 14.74 17.73
N ASP A 181 -21.57 15.93 17.16
CA ASP A 181 -22.66 16.45 16.33
C ASP A 181 -22.30 16.60 14.85
N LYS A 182 -21.04 16.32 14.48
CA LYS A 182 -20.55 16.36 13.09
C LYS A 182 -19.65 15.20 12.78
N VAL A 183 -19.69 14.76 11.52
CA VAL A 183 -18.75 13.78 10.93
C VAL A 183 -18.09 14.42 9.73
N ALA A 184 -16.75 14.44 9.72
CA ALA A 184 -15.97 14.73 8.53
C ALA A 184 -15.70 13.41 7.80
N TYR A 185 -15.77 13.44 6.46
CA TYR A 185 -15.50 12.25 5.65
C TYR A 185 -14.87 12.61 4.31
N THR A 186 -14.02 11.72 3.81
CA THR A 186 -13.41 11.81 2.49
C THR A 186 -14.37 11.26 1.44
N CYS A 187 -14.57 11.99 0.33
CA CYS A 187 -15.38 11.49 -0.78
C CYS A 187 -14.94 12.11 -2.10
N ARG A 188 -14.95 11.31 -3.17
CA ARG A 188 -14.82 11.80 -4.54
C ARG A 188 -16.20 11.80 -5.19
N LYS A 189 -16.91 12.93 -5.15
CA LYS A 189 -18.27 13.06 -5.71
C LYS A 189 -18.24 13.19 -7.23
N LYS A 190 -17.80 12.13 -7.88
CA LYS A 190 -17.74 11.94 -9.34
C LYS A 190 -18.22 10.55 -9.71
N THR A 191 -18.62 10.35 -10.96
CA THR A 191 -19.04 9.05 -11.50
C THR A 191 -18.52 8.85 -12.92
N GLY A 192 -18.54 7.61 -13.41
CA GLY A 192 -18.24 7.28 -14.78
C GLY A 192 -16.85 7.75 -15.22
N LEU A 193 -16.78 8.34 -16.42
CA LEU A 193 -15.53 8.84 -16.97
C LEU A 193 -14.87 9.90 -16.08
N GLU A 194 -15.63 10.79 -15.46
CA GLU A 194 -15.07 11.84 -14.58
C GLU A 194 -14.35 11.24 -13.38
N TYR A 195 -14.94 10.20 -12.78
CA TYR A 195 -14.30 9.46 -11.69
C TYR A 195 -13.03 8.75 -12.19
N ALA A 196 -13.09 8.10 -13.33
CA ALA A 196 -12.01 7.28 -13.86
C ALA A 196 -10.72 8.04 -14.18
N ILE A 197 -10.81 9.34 -14.48
CA ILE A 197 -9.66 10.17 -14.88
C ILE A 197 -9.23 11.20 -13.83
N SER A 198 -9.89 11.25 -12.67
CA SER A 198 -9.66 12.27 -11.64
C SER A 198 -9.26 11.64 -10.31
N THR A 199 -8.33 12.29 -9.61
CA THR A 199 -8.00 11.99 -8.21
C THR A 199 -8.61 13.00 -7.24
N ASN A 200 -9.43 13.94 -7.72
CA ASN A 200 -10.01 15.01 -6.91
C ASN A 200 -11.06 14.47 -5.94
N SER A 201 -10.64 14.25 -4.70
CA SER A 201 -11.50 13.99 -3.54
C SER A 201 -11.50 15.18 -2.60
N ASP A 202 -12.60 15.34 -1.88
CA ASP A 202 -12.78 16.43 -0.93
C ASP A 202 -13.11 15.91 0.47
N ILE A 203 -12.88 16.78 1.47
CA ILE A 203 -13.38 16.58 2.82
C ILE A 203 -14.74 17.25 2.95
N TYR A 204 -15.74 16.43 3.24
CA TYR A 204 -17.11 16.85 3.53
C TYR A 204 -17.38 16.79 5.03
N VAL A 205 -18.17 17.71 5.55
CA VAL A 205 -18.61 17.74 6.95
C VAL A 205 -20.12 17.64 6.99
N TYR A 206 -20.64 16.52 7.50
CA TYR A 206 -22.06 16.29 7.75
C TYR A 206 -22.43 16.74 9.15
N ASN A 207 -23.47 17.54 9.29
CA ASN A 207 -24.02 18.00 10.56
C ASN A 207 -25.27 17.16 10.94
N LEU A 208 -25.22 16.43 12.05
CA LEU A 208 -26.26 15.52 12.49
C LEU A 208 -27.58 16.25 12.84
N ASN A 209 -27.48 17.50 13.31
CA ASN A 209 -28.65 18.28 13.75
C ASN A 209 -29.41 18.89 12.57
N THR A 210 -28.68 19.49 11.60
CA THR A 210 -29.30 20.13 10.42
C THR A 210 -29.44 19.19 9.24
N LYS A 211 -28.71 18.05 9.24
CA LYS A 211 -28.58 17.10 8.13
C LYS A 211 -27.96 17.73 6.85
N GLU A 212 -27.24 18.82 7.00
CA GLU A 212 -26.56 19.50 5.92
C GLU A 212 -25.12 18.99 5.81
N THR A 213 -24.64 18.89 4.57
CA THR A 213 -23.26 18.56 4.24
C THR A 213 -22.56 19.76 3.64
N LYS A 214 -21.37 20.09 4.12
CA LYS A 214 -20.51 21.16 3.58
C LYS A 214 -19.22 20.59 3.08
N ASN A 215 -18.82 20.91 1.83
CA ASN A 215 -17.48 20.69 1.31
C ASN A 215 -16.53 21.76 1.91
N ILE A 216 -15.44 21.34 2.52
CA ILE A 216 -14.47 22.26 3.13
C ILE A 216 -13.16 22.37 2.35
N THR A 217 -12.99 21.64 1.24
CA THR A 217 -11.76 21.63 0.42
C THR A 217 -12.02 21.85 -1.07
N GLU A 218 -13.16 22.35 -1.46
CA GLU A 218 -13.65 22.52 -2.84
C GLU A 218 -12.65 23.20 -3.81
N GLU A 219 -11.79 24.06 -3.27
CA GLU A 219 -10.78 24.79 -4.06
C GLU A 219 -9.58 23.95 -4.47
N ASN A 220 -9.28 22.83 -3.77
CA ASN A 220 -8.21 21.90 -4.12
C ASN A 220 -8.64 20.96 -5.24
N LYS A 221 -7.69 20.43 -6.03
CA LYS A 221 -7.98 19.60 -7.21
C LYS A 221 -7.36 18.22 -7.17
N GLY A 222 -6.48 17.95 -6.21
CA GLY A 222 -5.94 16.62 -5.96
C GLY A 222 -6.72 15.87 -4.87
N TYR A 223 -6.09 14.86 -4.29
CA TYR A 223 -6.65 14.16 -3.14
C TYR A 223 -6.66 15.05 -1.90
N ASP A 224 -7.81 15.12 -1.21
CA ASP A 224 -7.93 15.51 0.19
C ASP A 224 -8.50 14.32 0.97
N THR A 225 -7.77 13.82 1.96
CA THR A 225 -8.08 12.57 2.65
C THR A 225 -7.78 12.62 4.15
N ASN A 226 -8.28 11.64 4.89
CA ASN A 226 -7.94 11.36 6.29
C ASN A 226 -8.11 12.55 7.24
N PRO A 227 -9.33 13.12 7.35
CA PRO A 227 -9.59 14.25 8.23
C PRO A 227 -9.49 13.86 9.70
N GLN A 228 -8.87 14.73 10.52
CA GLN A 228 -8.82 14.57 11.98
C GLN A 228 -9.07 15.90 12.68
N TYR A 229 -10.02 15.94 13.61
CA TYR A 229 -10.21 17.11 14.47
C TYR A 229 -9.15 17.21 15.55
N SER A 230 -8.71 18.43 15.88
CA SER A 230 -7.83 18.65 17.02
C SER A 230 -8.54 18.33 18.35
N PRO A 231 -7.79 17.88 19.39
CA PRO A 231 -8.39 17.54 20.68
C PRO A 231 -9.14 18.70 21.37
N ASP A 232 -8.75 19.93 21.09
CA ASP A 232 -9.41 21.14 21.61
C ASP A 232 -10.62 21.60 20.76
N GLY A 233 -10.90 20.90 19.67
CA GLY A 233 -12.01 21.19 18.76
C GLY A 233 -11.89 22.48 17.94
N LYS A 234 -10.70 23.09 17.84
CA LYS A 234 -10.49 24.35 17.12
C LYS A 234 -10.05 24.20 15.68
N TYR A 235 -9.45 23.05 15.35
CA TYR A 235 -8.89 22.77 14.04
C TYR A 235 -9.39 21.43 13.51
N ILE A 236 -9.33 21.31 12.19
CA ILE A 236 -9.36 20.03 11.48
C ILE A 236 -8.09 19.96 10.61
N ALA A 237 -7.41 18.81 10.64
CA ALA A 237 -6.25 18.53 9.80
C ALA A 237 -6.62 17.45 8.78
N TRP A 238 -5.97 17.45 7.61
CA TRP A 238 -6.13 16.42 6.58
C TRP A 238 -4.88 16.34 5.70
N GLN A 239 -4.72 15.20 5.03
CA GLN A 239 -3.70 15.01 3.99
C GLN A 239 -4.21 15.57 2.67
N SER A 240 -3.34 16.23 1.89
CA SER A 240 -3.73 16.96 0.68
C SER A 240 -2.67 16.86 -0.41
N MET A 241 -3.06 16.37 -1.57
CA MET A 241 -2.29 16.46 -2.81
C MET A 241 -2.82 17.61 -3.66
N GLU A 242 -1.99 18.17 -4.55
CA GLU A 242 -2.34 19.41 -5.26
C GLU A 242 -2.99 19.16 -6.61
N ARG A 243 -2.46 18.18 -7.36
CA ARG A 243 -2.75 18.03 -8.79
C ARG A 243 -3.75 16.92 -9.07
N ASP A 244 -4.81 17.25 -9.81
CA ASP A 244 -5.80 16.27 -10.28
C ASP A 244 -5.16 15.26 -11.23
N GLY A 245 -5.48 13.98 -11.05
CA GLY A 245 -4.97 12.88 -11.85
C GLY A 245 -3.56 12.38 -11.46
N TYR A 246 -2.84 13.08 -10.61
CA TYR A 246 -1.50 12.70 -10.16
C TYR A 246 -1.54 11.99 -8.80
N GLU A 247 -1.66 10.68 -8.81
CA GLU A 247 -1.76 9.85 -7.60
C GLU A 247 -0.49 9.85 -6.75
N ALA A 248 0.67 10.07 -7.36
CA ALA A 248 1.96 10.13 -6.69
C ALA A 248 2.44 11.55 -6.38
N ASP A 249 1.52 12.52 -6.33
CA ASP A 249 1.83 13.89 -5.91
C ASP A 249 2.27 13.94 -4.45
N LEU A 250 2.91 15.04 -4.05
CA LEU A 250 3.33 15.23 -2.67
C LEU A 250 2.13 15.21 -1.73
N ASN A 251 2.10 14.27 -0.80
CA ASN A 251 1.05 14.15 0.21
C ASN A 251 1.36 15.09 1.39
N ARG A 252 0.79 16.28 1.32
CA ARG A 252 0.99 17.40 2.26
C ARG A 252 0.04 17.28 3.45
N LEU A 253 0.34 17.98 4.53
CA LEU A 253 -0.56 18.14 5.68
C LEU A 253 -1.09 19.58 5.75
N PHE A 254 -2.41 19.68 5.79
CA PHE A 254 -3.16 20.93 5.93
C PHE A 254 -3.91 20.99 7.25
N ILE A 255 -4.14 22.20 7.74
CA ILE A 255 -5.11 22.48 8.82
C ILE A 255 -6.07 23.60 8.41
N MET A 256 -7.28 23.55 8.95
CA MET A 256 -8.26 24.63 8.91
C MET A 256 -8.67 25.02 10.31
N ASN A 257 -8.66 26.32 10.61
CA ASN A 257 -9.26 26.87 11.81
C ASN A 257 -10.79 26.84 11.66
N LEU A 258 -11.50 26.16 12.55
CA LEU A 258 -12.95 25.95 12.46
C LEU A 258 -13.77 27.21 12.74
N GLU A 259 -13.22 28.21 13.44
CA GLU A 259 -13.88 29.47 13.71
C GLU A 259 -13.74 30.45 12.54
N THR A 260 -12.53 30.58 11.98
CA THR A 260 -12.24 31.58 10.92
C THR A 260 -12.37 31.01 9.51
N GLY A 261 -12.28 29.71 9.34
CA GLY A 261 -12.21 29.04 8.04
C GLY A 261 -10.85 29.16 7.35
N GLU A 262 -9.85 29.78 8.00
CA GLU A 262 -8.50 29.93 7.44
C GLU A 262 -7.81 28.56 7.30
N LYS A 263 -7.27 28.28 6.12
CA LYS A 263 -6.53 27.04 5.80
C LYS A 263 -5.04 27.33 5.65
N ARG A 264 -4.23 26.35 6.06
CA ARG A 264 -2.77 26.49 6.03
C ARG A 264 -2.09 25.17 5.73
N PHE A 265 -1.15 25.17 4.77
CA PHE A 265 -0.21 24.08 4.51
C PHE A 265 0.89 24.12 5.58
N ILE A 266 0.98 23.09 6.42
CA ILE A 266 1.85 23.08 7.61
C ILE A 266 3.08 22.17 7.49
N SER A 267 3.12 21.20 6.57
CA SER A 267 4.28 20.31 6.42
C SER A 267 5.31 20.78 5.38
N LYS A 268 5.40 22.09 5.11
CA LYS A 268 6.31 22.68 4.10
C LYS A 268 7.80 22.36 4.30
N ALA A 269 8.20 22.14 5.54
CA ALA A 269 9.59 21.81 5.89
C ALA A 269 9.96 20.34 5.66
N PHE A 270 9.02 19.51 5.18
CA PHE A 270 9.22 18.11 4.88
C PHE A 270 8.97 17.84 3.40
N GLU A 271 10.03 17.57 2.65
CA GLU A 271 10.00 17.39 1.18
C GLU A 271 9.68 15.94 0.77
N SER A 272 8.85 15.25 1.56
CA SER A 272 8.34 13.92 1.28
C SER A 272 6.91 13.78 1.78
N ASN A 273 6.30 12.62 1.56
CA ASN A 273 4.93 12.35 1.92
C ASN A 273 4.73 12.27 3.44
N VAL A 274 3.63 12.84 3.93
CA VAL A 274 3.07 12.53 5.24
C VAL A 274 2.20 11.28 5.07
N ASP A 275 2.62 10.14 5.63
CA ASP A 275 1.95 8.85 5.40
C ASP A 275 0.81 8.60 6.41
N ALA A 276 1.05 8.84 7.69
CA ALA A 276 0.04 8.79 8.75
C ALA A 276 0.33 9.90 9.78
N PHE A 277 -0.70 10.43 10.43
CA PHE A 277 -0.51 11.47 11.44
C PHE A 277 -1.48 11.34 12.61
N VAL A 278 -1.11 11.94 13.75
CA VAL A 278 -1.94 12.04 14.95
C VAL A 278 -1.69 13.38 15.65
N TRP A 279 -2.75 13.95 16.22
CA TRP A 279 -2.64 15.14 17.06
C TRP A 279 -1.95 14.82 18.39
N GLY A 280 -1.06 15.70 18.85
CA GLY A 280 -0.60 15.72 20.23
C GLY A 280 -1.72 16.18 21.17
N ALA A 281 -1.68 15.73 22.41
CA ALA A 281 -2.68 16.09 23.44
C ALA A 281 -2.75 17.61 23.71
N ASP A 282 -1.68 18.35 23.41
CA ASP A 282 -1.57 19.79 23.55
C ASP A 282 -2.29 20.58 22.46
N ALA A 283 -2.81 19.92 21.41
CA ALA A 283 -3.38 20.52 20.20
C ALA A 283 -2.45 21.54 19.49
N LYS A 284 -1.13 21.46 19.75
CA LYS A 284 -0.10 22.35 19.18
C LYS A 284 0.96 21.61 18.39
N THR A 285 1.00 20.30 18.55
CA THR A 285 1.94 19.42 17.87
C THR A 285 1.15 18.37 17.08
N ILE A 286 1.62 18.04 15.88
CA ILE A 286 1.17 16.87 15.12
C ILE A 286 2.38 15.94 14.97
N TYR A 287 2.19 14.68 15.29
CA TYR A 287 3.17 13.63 15.02
C TYR A 287 2.77 12.89 13.75
N PHE A 288 3.75 12.58 12.90
CA PHE A 288 3.48 11.88 11.64
C PHE A 288 4.62 10.94 11.25
N THR A 289 4.33 9.96 10.42
CA THR A 289 5.32 9.11 9.76
C THR A 289 5.56 9.58 8.33
N GLY A 290 6.77 9.38 7.85
CA GLY A 290 7.13 9.70 6.46
C GLY A 290 8.50 9.14 6.10
N VAL A 291 8.66 8.81 4.81
CA VAL A 291 9.91 8.24 4.29
C VAL A 291 10.89 9.35 3.93
N TRP A 292 12.12 9.21 4.42
CA TRP A 292 13.25 10.04 4.03
C TRP A 292 14.51 9.20 3.91
N HIS A 293 15.15 9.24 2.74
CA HIS A 293 16.37 8.47 2.43
C HIS A 293 16.24 6.96 2.68
N GLY A 294 15.08 6.38 2.29
CA GLY A 294 14.85 4.93 2.38
C GLY A 294 14.57 4.41 3.78
N GLU A 295 14.14 5.27 4.69
CA GLU A 295 13.71 4.94 6.05
C GLU A 295 12.43 5.70 6.38
N SER A 296 11.42 5.02 6.93
CA SER A 296 10.21 5.67 7.44
C SER A 296 10.38 5.99 8.92
N GLN A 297 10.40 7.28 9.26
CA GLN A 297 10.62 7.75 10.63
C GLN A 297 9.41 8.50 11.17
N ILE A 298 9.38 8.70 12.50
CA ILE A 298 8.37 9.53 13.17
C ILE A 298 8.92 10.95 13.30
N TYR A 299 8.09 11.92 12.95
CA TYR A 299 8.38 13.35 13.01
C TYR A 299 7.40 14.07 13.92
N ALA A 300 7.84 15.18 14.53
CA ALA A 300 6.99 16.15 15.22
C ALA A 300 6.94 17.45 14.41
N LEU A 301 5.72 17.95 14.16
CA LEU A 301 5.44 19.21 13.51
C LEU A 301 4.86 20.17 14.54
N ASN A 302 5.49 21.33 14.73
CA ASN A 302 5.05 22.37 15.65
C ASN A 302 4.18 23.40 14.90
N LEU A 303 2.92 23.54 15.31
CA LEU A 303 1.95 24.43 14.64
C LEU A 303 2.22 25.92 14.82
N ALA A 304 3.05 26.32 15.78
CA ALA A 304 3.36 27.74 16.00
C ALA A 304 4.30 28.31 14.94
N ASN A 305 5.14 27.48 14.30
CA ASN A 305 6.16 27.92 13.36
C ASN A 305 6.37 26.96 12.19
N ASP A 306 5.55 25.92 12.05
CA ASP A 306 5.60 24.86 11.02
C ASP A 306 6.97 24.13 10.95
N SER A 307 7.74 24.13 12.03
CA SER A 307 8.99 23.39 12.08
C SER A 307 8.74 21.89 12.22
N VAL A 308 9.51 21.10 11.47
CA VAL A 308 9.49 19.63 11.51
C VAL A 308 10.80 19.13 12.11
N LYS A 309 10.69 18.19 13.06
CA LYS A 309 11.83 17.55 13.73
C LYS A 309 11.64 16.04 13.71
N ALA A 310 12.66 15.30 13.29
CA ALA A 310 12.68 13.85 13.44
C ALA A 310 12.70 13.46 14.94
N ILE A 311 11.81 12.56 15.33
CA ILE A 311 11.77 11.95 16.66
C ILE A 311 12.62 10.69 16.69
N THR A 312 12.53 9.86 15.65
CA THR A 312 13.23 8.58 15.54
C THR A 312 14.30 8.63 14.47
N SER A 313 15.19 7.65 14.48
CA SER A 313 16.24 7.45 13.50
C SER A 313 16.70 5.99 13.48
N GLY A 314 17.41 5.58 12.44
CA GLY A 314 17.95 4.23 12.29
C GLY A 314 17.33 3.48 11.11
N MET A 315 17.94 2.36 10.73
CA MET A 315 17.49 1.53 9.62
C MET A 315 16.23 0.74 9.98
N TYR A 316 15.14 1.46 10.12
CA TYR A 316 13.80 0.95 10.45
C TYR A 316 12.75 1.73 9.67
N ASP A 317 11.61 1.08 9.45
CA ASP A 317 10.37 1.73 9.08
C ASP A 317 9.41 1.73 10.26
N TYR A 318 8.93 2.92 10.64
CA TYR A 318 7.78 3.08 11.53
C TYR A 318 6.52 3.25 10.69
N GLU A 319 5.50 2.47 11.01
CA GLU A 319 4.23 2.49 10.31
C GLU A 319 3.08 2.69 11.28
N GLY A 320 2.21 3.63 10.93
CA GLY A 320 1.16 4.09 11.82
C GLY A 320 1.72 4.78 13.07
N VAL A 321 0.99 5.72 13.61
CA VAL A 321 1.36 6.41 14.84
C VAL A 321 0.08 6.72 15.63
N ALA A 322 0.09 6.39 16.92
CA ALA A 322 -0.99 6.70 17.85
C ALA A 322 -0.41 7.35 19.11
N LEU A 323 -1.16 8.27 19.70
CA LEU A 323 -0.77 8.89 20.97
C LEU A 323 -1.24 8.03 22.14
N PHE A 324 -0.35 7.78 23.10
CA PHE A 324 -0.65 7.09 24.34
C PHE A 324 0.01 7.79 25.53
N GLY A 325 -0.77 8.57 26.28
CA GLY A 325 -0.25 9.40 27.35
C GLY A 325 0.79 10.40 26.84
N ASP A 326 2.02 10.28 27.33
CA ASP A 326 3.19 11.09 26.95
C ASP A 326 4.10 10.40 25.91
N LYS A 327 3.64 9.30 25.32
CA LYS A 327 4.40 8.49 24.35
C LYS A 327 3.61 8.30 23.06
N LEU A 328 4.31 7.88 22.04
CA LEU A 328 3.74 7.41 20.77
C LEU A 328 3.81 5.89 20.71
N ILE A 329 2.80 5.27 20.15
CA ILE A 329 2.79 3.84 19.81
C ILE A 329 2.82 3.71 18.30
N ALA A 330 3.71 2.87 17.79
CA ALA A 330 3.84 2.61 16.37
C ALA A 330 4.28 1.15 16.11
N LYS A 331 3.93 0.62 14.96
CA LYS A 331 4.57 -0.58 14.42
C LYS A 331 5.97 -0.22 13.93
N ARG A 332 6.92 -1.12 14.07
CA ARG A 332 8.26 -0.98 13.52
C ARG A 332 8.72 -2.30 12.90
N HIS A 333 9.26 -2.21 11.73
CA HIS A 333 9.92 -3.31 11.03
C HIS A 333 11.23 -2.86 10.36
N SER A 334 11.93 -3.80 9.76
CA SER A 334 13.07 -3.54 8.88
C SER A 334 13.18 -4.64 7.84
N MET A 335 14.10 -4.52 6.89
CA MET A 335 14.41 -5.60 5.95
C MET A 335 14.81 -6.92 6.63
N SER A 336 15.11 -6.90 7.94
CA SER A 336 15.54 -8.07 8.73
C SER A 336 14.58 -8.44 9.86
N MET A 337 13.44 -7.77 9.98
CA MET A 337 12.49 -7.97 11.09
C MET A 337 11.08 -7.60 10.62
N GLY A 338 10.10 -8.49 10.83
CA GLY A 338 8.68 -8.18 10.65
C GLY A 338 8.14 -7.26 11.74
N ASP A 339 6.87 -6.90 11.62
CA ASP A 339 6.21 -5.94 12.51
C ASP A 339 6.27 -6.35 13.99
N GLU A 340 6.69 -5.40 14.82
CA GLU A 340 6.54 -5.42 16.27
C GLU A 340 6.06 -4.04 16.75
N ILE A 341 5.36 -4.00 17.88
CA ILE A 341 4.85 -2.75 18.44
C ILE A 341 5.89 -2.12 19.36
N TYR A 342 6.11 -0.83 19.21
CA TYR A 342 7.03 -0.02 19.99
C TYR A 342 6.32 1.15 20.67
N ALA A 343 6.71 1.42 21.91
CA ALA A 343 6.46 2.70 22.56
C ALA A 343 7.65 3.62 22.31
N VAL A 344 7.39 4.81 21.78
CA VAL A 344 8.40 5.81 21.43
C VAL A 344 8.20 7.04 22.30
N ALA A 345 9.16 7.32 23.16
CA ALA A 345 9.17 8.56 23.93
C ALA A 345 9.42 9.77 23.02
N LEU A 346 8.96 10.96 23.40
CA LEU A 346 9.08 12.17 22.56
C LEU A 346 10.53 12.66 22.39
N ASP A 347 11.48 12.09 23.14
CA ASP A 347 12.93 12.28 22.96
C ASP A 347 13.56 11.28 21.98
N GLY A 348 12.77 10.32 21.47
CA GLY A 348 13.17 9.33 20.48
C GLY A 348 13.56 7.96 21.04
N LEU A 349 13.53 7.76 22.36
CA LEU A 349 13.79 6.45 22.95
C LEU A 349 12.65 5.49 22.58
N ALA A 350 12.95 4.46 21.80
CA ALA A 350 12.00 3.42 21.39
C ALA A 350 12.17 2.17 22.27
N THR A 351 11.07 1.71 22.87
CA THR A 351 10.99 0.49 23.67
C THR A 351 10.09 -0.52 22.97
N GLN A 352 10.60 -1.70 22.68
CA GLN A 352 9.80 -2.79 22.09
C GLN A 352 8.81 -3.33 23.12
N LEU A 353 7.53 -3.43 22.72
CA LEU A 353 6.44 -3.92 23.57
C LEU A 353 6.05 -5.37 23.24
N THR A 354 6.15 -5.77 21.96
CA THR A 354 5.80 -7.12 21.52
C THR A 354 7.02 -7.89 21.02
N GLN A 355 6.94 -9.21 21.03
CA GLN A 355 7.98 -10.13 20.54
C GLN A 355 7.33 -11.31 19.83
N GLU A 356 6.34 -11.04 18.98
CA GLU A 356 5.51 -12.08 18.33
C GLU A 356 6.34 -12.98 17.41
N ASN A 357 7.36 -12.41 16.77
CA ASN A 357 8.21 -13.14 15.83
C ASN A 357 9.48 -13.74 16.47
N LYS A 358 9.73 -13.50 17.76
CA LYS A 358 10.99 -13.86 18.42
C LYS A 358 11.34 -15.35 18.30
N LEU A 359 10.38 -16.25 18.47
CA LEU A 359 10.63 -17.71 18.40
C LEU A 359 11.12 -18.14 17.02
N ILE A 360 10.73 -17.43 15.96
CA ILE A 360 11.18 -17.68 14.58
C ILE A 360 12.57 -17.06 14.40
N TYR A 361 12.73 -15.78 14.74
CA TYR A 361 13.98 -15.05 14.48
C TYR A 361 15.16 -15.54 15.29
N ASP A 362 14.95 -16.05 16.50
CA ASP A 362 16.02 -16.67 17.30
C ASP A 362 16.66 -17.92 16.62
N GLN A 363 15.99 -18.48 15.60
CA GLN A 363 16.46 -19.63 14.83
C GLN A 363 17.02 -19.25 13.46
N LEU A 364 16.97 -17.98 13.09
CA LEU A 364 17.38 -17.50 11.78
C LEU A 364 18.66 -16.66 11.89
N GLU A 365 19.50 -16.77 10.89
CA GLU A 365 20.64 -15.90 10.70
C GLU A 365 20.36 -14.95 9.54
N MET A 366 20.29 -13.65 9.82
CA MET A 366 19.98 -12.63 8.83
C MET A 366 21.26 -12.12 8.14
N GLY A 367 21.16 -11.85 6.86
CA GLY A 367 22.19 -11.19 6.10
C GLY A 367 22.32 -9.70 6.44
N LYS A 368 23.53 -9.16 6.33
CA LYS A 368 23.79 -7.72 6.53
C LYS A 368 23.04 -6.90 5.48
N VAL A 369 22.39 -5.84 5.89
CA VAL A 369 21.81 -4.79 5.03
C VAL A 369 22.76 -3.57 5.07
N GLU A 370 23.08 -3.03 3.89
CA GLU A 370 23.98 -1.88 3.75
C GLU A 370 23.40 -0.87 2.76
N GLY A 371 23.33 0.40 3.15
CA GLY A 371 22.97 1.50 2.25
C GLY A 371 24.22 2.03 1.54
N ARG A 372 24.19 2.10 0.21
CA ARG A 372 25.26 2.66 -0.62
C ARG A 372 24.74 3.80 -1.48
N TRP A 373 25.38 4.95 -1.38
CA TRP A 373 25.12 6.07 -2.27
C TRP A 373 25.95 5.95 -3.55
N MET A 374 25.27 5.91 -4.68
CA MET A 374 25.87 5.73 -6.00
C MET A 374 25.61 6.95 -6.88
N LYS A 375 26.60 7.36 -7.65
CA LYS A 375 26.47 8.48 -8.59
C LYS A 375 25.77 8.01 -9.86
N THR A 376 24.65 8.61 -10.19
CA THR A 376 23.88 8.35 -11.41
C THR A 376 24.54 8.94 -12.65
N THR A 377 24.10 8.53 -13.84
CA THR A 377 24.64 9.02 -15.12
C THR A 377 24.48 10.51 -15.34
N ASP A 378 23.49 11.14 -14.70
CA ASP A 378 23.25 12.59 -14.71
C ASP A 378 23.86 13.31 -13.50
N GLY A 379 24.68 12.61 -12.71
CA GLY A 379 25.50 13.18 -11.63
C GLY A 379 24.83 13.32 -10.28
N LYS A 380 23.58 12.87 -10.11
CA LYS A 380 22.87 12.87 -8.83
C LYS A 380 23.31 11.68 -7.96
N GLN A 381 22.88 11.66 -6.69
CA GLN A 381 23.18 10.57 -5.75
C GLN A 381 21.94 9.70 -5.57
N MET A 382 22.10 8.39 -5.72
CA MET A 382 21.05 7.38 -5.58
C MET A 382 21.39 6.43 -4.42
N LEU A 383 20.51 6.32 -3.44
CA LEU A 383 20.64 5.31 -2.39
C LEU A 383 20.30 3.94 -2.97
N THR A 384 21.17 2.98 -2.77
CA THR A 384 20.98 1.57 -3.15
C THR A 384 21.17 0.70 -1.92
N TRP A 385 20.17 -0.09 -1.56
CA TRP A 385 20.31 -1.10 -0.53
C TRP A 385 21.01 -2.32 -1.11
N VAL A 386 21.98 -2.85 -0.36
CA VAL A 386 22.69 -4.09 -0.68
C VAL A 386 22.52 -5.06 0.47
N ILE A 387 21.94 -6.22 0.19
CA ILE A 387 21.69 -7.26 1.19
C ILE A 387 22.58 -8.45 0.87
N TYR A 388 23.41 -8.83 1.85
CA TYR A 388 24.39 -9.90 1.72
C TYR A 388 23.85 -11.22 2.25
N PRO A 389 24.31 -12.37 1.72
CA PRO A 389 24.04 -13.68 2.32
C PRO A 389 24.40 -13.73 3.81
N PRO A 390 23.68 -14.50 4.64
CA PRO A 390 24.16 -14.88 5.96
C PRO A 390 25.58 -15.48 5.85
N GLN A 391 26.46 -15.22 6.82
CA GLN A 391 27.86 -15.68 6.80
C GLN A 391 28.64 -15.26 5.55
N PHE A 392 28.37 -14.06 5.04
CA PHE A 392 29.03 -13.50 3.86
C PHE A 392 30.56 -13.53 3.98
N ASP A 393 31.22 -14.11 2.98
CA ASP A 393 32.69 -14.16 2.87
C ASP A 393 33.16 -13.34 1.65
N PRO A 394 33.86 -12.22 1.82
CA PRO A 394 34.27 -11.37 0.72
C PRO A 394 35.30 -12.02 -0.24
N ASN A 395 35.83 -13.21 0.12
CA ASN A 395 36.76 -13.99 -0.74
C ASN A 395 36.01 -14.96 -1.67
N LYS A 396 34.69 -15.13 -1.49
CA LYS A 396 33.84 -15.94 -2.37
C LYS A 396 33.16 -15.07 -3.42
N LYS A 397 32.70 -15.68 -4.50
CA LYS A 397 31.91 -15.03 -5.53
C LYS A 397 30.45 -15.45 -5.43
N TYR A 398 29.56 -14.48 -5.43
CA TYR A 398 28.12 -14.69 -5.27
C TYR A 398 27.33 -14.28 -6.52
N PRO A 399 26.29 -15.05 -6.89
CA PRO A 399 25.30 -14.59 -7.83
C PRO A 399 24.57 -13.38 -7.24
N THR A 400 24.16 -12.44 -8.09
CA THR A 400 23.59 -11.17 -7.64
C THR A 400 22.30 -10.84 -8.37
N LEU A 401 21.31 -10.34 -7.65
CA LEU A 401 19.99 -9.97 -8.19
C LEU A 401 19.82 -8.45 -8.16
N LEU A 402 19.49 -7.88 -9.31
CA LEU A 402 18.90 -6.54 -9.36
C LEU A 402 17.42 -6.65 -9.05
N PHE A 403 16.98 -5.98 -8.01
CA PHE A 403 15.56 -5.82 -7.68
C PHE A 403 15.02 -4.52 -8.27
N CYS A 404 13.98 -4.64 -9.09
CA CYS A 404 13.26 -3.52 -9.69
C CYS A 404 11.98 -3.26 -8.89
N GLU A 405 11.92 -2.11 -8.19
CA GLU A 405 10.78 -1.71 -7.39
C GLU A 405 9.58 -1.33 -8.25
N GLY A 406 8.38 -1.64 -7.73
CA GLY A 406 7.09 -1.26 -8.31
C GLY A 406 6.75 0.23 -8.17
N GLY A 407 5.49 0.53 -8.20
CA GLY A 407 4.93 1.88 -8.12
C GLY A 407 4.51 2.42 -9.49
N PRO A 408 5.26 3.31 -10.15
CA PRO A 408 6.71 3.58 -10.03
C PRO A 408 7.15 4.45 -8.85
N GLN A 409 6.24 5.06 -8.11
CA GLN A 409 6.53 5.94 -6.98
C GLN A 409 6.27 5.22 -5.64
N SER A 410 7.01 4.14 -5.39
CA SER A 410 7.03 3.39 -4.13
C SER A 410 8.47 3.23 -3.63
N PRO A 411 8.82 3.68 -2.42
CA PRO A 411 10.21 3.70 -1.97
C PRO A 411 10.74 2.27 -1.70
N VAL A 412 12.00 2.03 -2.00
CA VAL A 412 12.72 0.91 -1.38
C VAL A 412 13.20 1.40 -0.03
N SER A 413 12.32 1.30 0.95
CA SER A 413 12.61 1.63 2.36
C SER A 413 13.10 0.40 3.12
N GLN A 414 13.00 0.39 4.43
CA GLN A 414 13.29 -0.78 5.26
C GLN A 414 12.10 -1.77 5.32
N PHE A 415 11.24 -1.80 4.29
CA PHE A 415 10.02 -2.60 4.26
C PHE A 415 10.28 -4.09 4.50
N TRP A 416 9.32 -4.76 5.15
CA TRP A 416 9.26 -6.21 5.29
C TRP A 416 8.16 -6.77 4.39
N SER A 417 8.51 -7.75 3.56
CA SER A 417 7.56 -8.46 2.70
C SER A 417 7.78 -9.96 2.79
N TYR A 418 6.71 -10.75 2.86
CA TYR A 418 6.81 -12.22 2.81
C TYR A 418 6.98 -12.74 1.38
N ARG A 419 6.54 -12.02 0.37
CA ARG A 419 6.74 -12.36 -1.04
C ARG A 419 8.10 -11.88 -1.53
N TRP A 420 8.34 -10.58 -1.52
CA TRP A 420 9.60 -9.94 -1.91
C TRP A 420 10.54 -9.82 -0.71
N ASN A 421 10.89 -10.97 -0.13
CA ASN A 421 11.72 -11.00 1.09
C ASN A 421 13.20 -11.07 0.75
N PHE A 422 13.92 -9.97 0.96
CA PHE A 422 15.34 -9.89 0.66
C PHE A 422 16.20 -10.83 1.52
N GLN A 423 15.79 -11.11 2.74
CA GLN A 423 16.51 -12.04 3.61
C GLN A 423 16.39 -13.49 3.13
N ILE A 424 15.22 -13.90 2.64
CA ILE A 424 15.05 -15.24 2.02
C ILE A 424 15.90 -15.33 0.74
N MET A 425 15.94 -14.28 -0.09
CA MET A 425 16.79 -14.24 -1.28
C MET A 425 18.26 -14.33 -0.90
N ALA A 426 18.71 -13.58 0.10
CA ALA A 426 20.06 -13.60 0.62
C ALA A 426 20.44 -14.96 1.23
N ALA A 427 19.51 -15.60 1.97
CA ALA A 427 19.71 -16.94 2.52
C ALA A 427 19.82 -18.04 1.45
N ASN A 428 19.39 -17.77 0.22
CA ASN A 428 19.61 -18.59 -0.95
C ASN A 428 20.91 -18.22 -1.70
N ASP A 429 21.88 -17.64 -1.00
CA ASP A 429 23.21 -17.25 -1.51
C ASP A 429 23.24 -16.18 -2.60
N TYR A 430 22.21 -15.34 -2.71
CA TYR A 430 22.21 -14.19 -3.60
C TYR A 430 22.59 -12.91 -2.86
N ILE A 431 23.37 -12.04 -3.51
CA ILE A 431 23.45 -10.62 -3.12
C ILE A 431 22.27 -9.91 -3.78
N ILE A 432 21.55 -9.08 -3.02
CA ILE A 432 20.43 -8.31 -3.54
C ILE A 432 20.85 -6.85 -3.68
N VAL A 433 20.56 -6.25 -4.83
CA VAL A 433 20.82 -4.85 -5.16
C VAL A 433 19.46 -4.18 -5.41
N ALA A 434 19.05 -3.33 -4.50
CA ALA A 434 17.73 -2.69 -4.51
C ALA A 434 17.87 -1.15 -4.52
N PRO A 435 17.96 -0.53 -5.73
CA PRO A 435 18.18 0.90 -5.86
C PRO A 435 16.90 1.72 -5.67
N ASN A 436 17.02 2.84 -4.98
CA ASN A 436 16.03 3.91 -5.00
C ASN A 436 16.22 4.78 -6.25
N ARG A 437 15.91 4.19 -7.41
CA ARG A 437 16.04 4.83 -8.71
C ARG A 437 15.14 6.05 -8.84
N ARG A 438 15.33 6.84 -9.88
CA ARG A 438 14.50 7.99 -10.20
C ARG A 438 13.01 7.64 -10.18
N GLY A 439 12.21 8.49 -9.53
CA GLY A 439 10.77 8.33 -9.37
C GLY A 439 10.34 7.82 -7.98
N LEU A 440 11.24 7.30 -7.13
CA LEU A 440 10.86 6.83 -5.80
C LEU A 440 10.77 8.01 -4.81
N PRO A 441 9.74 8.06 -3.93
CA PRO A 441 9.62 9.11 -2.92
C PRO A 441 10.68 8.99 -1.82
N GLY A 442 10.83 10.06 -1.03
CA GLY A 442 11.79 10.15 0.06
C GLY A 442 13.16 10.72 -0.32
N PHE A 443 13.30 11.27 -1.53
CA PHE A 443 14.52 11.91 -2.04
C PHE A 443 14.24 13.30 -2.63
N GLY A 444 13.18 13.94 -2.15
CA GLY A 444 12.67 15.22 -2.65
C GLY A 444 11.67 15.08 -3.79
N VAL A 445 10.85 16.11 -3.96
CA VAL A 445 9.74 16.15 -4.94
C VAL A 445 10.25 16.00 -6.37
N GLU A 446 11.34 16.70 -6.73
CA GLU A 446 11.93 16.61 -8.07
C GLU A 446 12.35 15.18 -8.44
N TRP A 447 12.93 14.42 -7.50
CA TRP A 447 13.34 13.03 -7.72
C TRP A 447 12.14 12.14 -8.03
N ASN A 448 11.05 12.32 -7.28
CA ASN A 448 9.82 11.57 -7.44
C ASN A 448 9.12 11.87 -8.78
N GLU A 449 9.02 13.14 -9.17
CA GLU A 449 8.29 13.57 -10.37
C GLU A 449 8.97 13.19 -11.69
N GLN A 450 10.29 13.02 -11.71
CA GLN A 450 11.06 12.84 -12.93
C GLN A 450 10.75 11.55 -13.69
N ILE A 451 10.00 10.61 -13.13
CA ILE A 451 9.64 9.39 -13.82
C ILE A 451 8.39 9.53 -14.67
N SER A 452 7.47 10.41 -14.30
CA SER A 452 6.24 10.63 -15.07
C SER A 452 6.56 11.11 -16.49
N GLY A 453 6.02 10.41 -17.49
CA GLY A 453 6.31 10.66 -18.91
C GLY A 453 7.71 10.24 -19.39
N ASP A 454 8.48 9.48 -18.57
CA ASP A 454 9.85 9.05 -18.91
C ASP A 454 10.15 7.60 -18.50
N TYR A 455 9.23 6.69 -18.70
CA TYR A 455 9.33 5.29 -18.24
C TYR A 455 10.54 4.51 -18.82
N GLY A 456 11.01 4.83 -19.99
CA GLY A 456 12.21 4.23 -20.59
C GLY A 456 13.49 5.07 -20.43
N GLY A 457 13.47 6.13 -19.61
CA GLY A 457 14.54 7.11 -19.54
C GLY A 457 15.52 6.92 -18.37
N GLN A 458 15.61 7.93 -17.50
CA GLN A 458 16.64 7.96 -16.46
C GLN A 458 16.50 6.82 -15.45
N CYS A 459 15.28 6.39 -15.10
CA CYS A 459 15.06 5.27 -14.17
C CYS A 459 15.74 3.97 -14.64
N MET A 460 15.76 3.70 -15.94
CA MET A 460 16.42 2.53 -16.51
C MET A 460 17.95 2.63 -16.46
N LYS A 461 18.49 3.84 -16.68
CA LYS A 461 19.93 4.11 -16.49
C LYS A 461 20.35 3.97 -15.04
N ASP A 462 19.48 4.35 -14.11
CA ASP A 462 19.72 4.20 -12.68
C ASP A 462 19.82 2.71 -12.28
N TYR A 463 18.94 1.83 -12.82
CA TYR A 463 19.07 0.38 -12.64
C TYR A 463 20.40 -0.18 -13.17
N PHE A 464 20.81 0.20 -14.38
CA PHE A 464 22.10 -0.22 -14.91
C PHE A 464 23.27 0.31 -14.07
N THR A 465 23.19 1.56 -13.61
CA THR A 465 24.21 2.13 -12.71
C THR A 465 24.34 1.30 -11.45
N ALA A 466 23.24 0.94 -10.80
CA ALA A 466 23.25 0.19 -9.56
C ALA A 466 23.92 -1.18 -9.72
N ILE A 467 23.52 -1.96 -10.72
CA ILE A 467 24.06 -3.30 -10.93
C ILE A 467 25.51 -3.27 -11.44
N ASP A 468 25.86 -2.32 -12.32
CA ASP A 468 27.20 -2.19 -12.86
C ASP A 468 28.21 -1.74 -11.78
N GLU A 469 27.80 -0.85 -10.84
CA GLU A 469 28.66 -0.46 -9.71
C GLU A 469 28.91 -1.63 -8.76
N ILE A 470 27.91 -2.41 -8.41
CA ILE A 470 28.08 -3.59 -7.55
C ILE A 470 28.86 -4.69 -8.27
N ALA A 471 28.72 -4.85 -9.57
CA ALA A 471 29.47 -5.84 -10.35
C ALA A 471 30.99 -5.59 -10.39
N LYS A 472 31.48 -4.44 -9.94
CA LYS A 472 32.91 -4.13 -9.77
C LYS A 472 33.53 -4.80 -8.55
N GLU A 473 32.71 -5.18 -7.58
CA GLU A 473 33.15 -5.80 -6.34
C GLU A 473 33.71 -7.21 -6.58
N SER A 474 34.84 -7.56 -5.93
CA SER A 474 35.53 -8.83 -6.12
C SER A 474 34.67 -10.06 -5.76
N TYR A 475 33.75 -9.89 -4.85
CA TYR A 475 32.80 -10.93 -4.38
C TYR A 475 31.56 -11.09 -5.27
N VAL A 476 31.35 -10.25 -6.26
CA VAL A 476 30.24 -10.39 -7.22
C VAL A 476 30.71 -11.23 -8.41
N ASP A 477 29.90 -12.25 -8.73
CA ASP A 477 30.08 -12.98 -9.98
C ASP A 477 29.27 -12.30 -11.10
N LYS A 478 29.95 -11.47 -11.88
CA LYS A 478 29.33 -10.73 -12.99
C LYS A 478 28.74 -11.61 -14.10
N ASP A 479 29.14 -12.90 -14.13
CA ASP A 479 28.58 -13.86 -15.07
C ASP A 479 27.34 -14.59 -14.53
N ARG A 480 26.91 -14.26 -13.29
CA ARG A 480 25.74 -14.80 -12.61
C ARG A 480 24.85 -13.70 -12.03
N LEU A 481 24.39 -12.79 -12.92
CA LEU A 481 23.46 -11.74 -12.55
C LEU A 481 22.04 -12.10 -12.98
N GLY A 482 21.05 -11.84 -12.12
CA GLY A 482 19.63 -11.94 -12.40
C GLY A 482 18.93 -10.60 -12.21
N CYS A 483 17.74 -10.44 -12.80
CA CYS A 483 16.93 -9.24 -12.66
C CYS A 483 15.48 -9.63 -12.37
N VAL A 484 14.89 -9.07 -11.31
CA VAL A 484 13.56 -9.45 -10.80
C VAL A 484 12.78 -8.20 -10.40
N GLY A 485 11.45 -8.25 -10.54
CA GLY A 485 10.59 -7.14 -10.14
C GLY A 485 9.11 -7.39 -10.38
N ALA A 486 8.26 -6.57 -9.75
CA ALA A 486 6.82 -6.65 -9.87
C ALA A 486 6.20 -5.30 -10.27
N SER A 487 5.01 -5.33 -10.88
CA SER A 487 4.24 -4.14 -11.27
C SER A 487 5.07 -3.25 -12.22
N PHE A 488 5.30 -1.99 -11.89
CA PHE A 488 6.28 -1.18 -12.63
C PHE A 488 7.68 -1.83 -12.66
N GLY A 489 8.06 -2.56 -11.60
CA GLY A 489 9.29 -3.36 -11.58
C GLY A 489 9.24 -4.50 -12.60
N GLY A 490 8.08 -5.14 -12.80
CA GLY A 490 7.85 -6.13 -13.86
C GLY A 490 7.92 -5.53 -15.26
N PHE A 491 7.37 -4.32 -15.46
CA PHE A 491 7.59 -3.52 -16.67
C PHE A 491 9.08 -3.28 -16.91
N SER A 492 9.80 -2.87 -15.85
CA SER A 492 11.25 -2.62 -15.93
C SER A 492 12.01 -3.88 -16.35
N VAL A 493 11.65 -5.05 -15.81
CA VAL A 493 12.23 -6.35 -16.21
C VAL A 493 11.99 -6.64 -17.69
N TYR A 494 10.76 -6.48 -18.19
CA TYR A 494 10.45 -6.67 -19.61
C TYR A 494 11.21 -5.69 -20.51
N TRP A 495 11.33 -4.42 -20.08
CA TRP A 495 12.10 -3.42 -20.81
C TRP A 495 13.59 -3.77 -20.83
N LEU A 496 14.14 -4.10 -19.66
CA LEU A 496 15.55 -4.49 -19.50
C LEU A 496 15.88 -5.75 -20.30
N ALA A 497 14.97 -6.71 -20.45
CA ALA A 497 15.16 -7.90 -21.27
C ALA A 497 15.48 -7.57 -22.74
N GLY A 498 15.02 -6.43 -23.26
CA GLY A 498 15.37 -5.93 -24.59
C GLY A 498 16.59 -4.99 -24.64
N HIS A 499 17.23 -4.64 -23.48
CA HIS A 499 18.23 -3.57 -23.42
C HIS A 499 19.46 -3.90 -22.57
N HIS A 500 19.58 -5.11 -21.99
CA HIS A 500 20.56 -5.42 -20.97
C HIS A 500 22.00 -5.71 -21.47
N ASP A 501 22.21 -5.80 -22.77
CA ASP A 501 23.54 -6.06 -23.37
C ASP A 501 24.27 -7.27 -22.73
N LYS A 502 23.57 -8.41 -22.59
CA LYS A 502 24.08 -9.66 -22.00
C LYS A 502 24.43 -9.62 -20.50
N ARG A 503 24.03 -8.58 -19.76
CA ARG A 503 24.31 -8.49 -18.32
C ARG A 503 23.68 -9.62 -17.51
N PHE A 504 22.42 -9.92 -17.77
CA PHE A 504 21.62 -10.85 -16.96
C PHE A 504 21.55 -12.24 -17.59
N LYS A 505 21.45 -13.26 -16.74
CA LYS A 505 21.30 -14.68 -17.12
C LYS A 505 19.86 -15.18 -16.97
N ALA A 506 19.03 -14.47 -16.20
CA ALA A 506 17.60 -14.75 -16.04
C ALA A 506 16.83 -13.50 -15.64
N PHE A 507 15.56 -13.52 -16.00
CA PHE A 507 14.58 -12.50 -15.63
C PHE A 507 13.39 -13.15 -14.93
N ILE A 508 12.79 -12.42 -13.95
CA ILE A 508 11.49 -12.74 -13.35
C ILE A 508 10.66 -11.46 -13.34
N ALA A 509 9.56 -11.44 -14.09
CA ALA A 509 8.60 -10.35 -14.14
C ALA A 509 7.27 -10.80 -13.54
N HIS A 510 6.85 -10.15 -12.46
CA HIS A 510 5.57 -10.37 -11.82
C HIS A 510 4.67 -9.16 -12.05
N ASP A 511 3.44 -9.37 -12.51
CA ASP A 511 2.42 -8.35 -12.78
C ASP A 511 2.94 -7.17 -13.63
N GLY A 512 3.83 -7.44 -14.58
CA GLY A 512 4.52 -6.41 -15.36
C GLY A 512 3.71 -5.94 -16.58
N ILE A 513 3.86 -4.67 -16.92
CA ILE A 513 3.34 -4.11 -18.16
C ILE A 513 4.24 -4.54 -19.33
N PHE A 514 3.70 -5.30 -20.27
CA PHE A 514 4.39 -5.72 -21.49
C PHE A 514 4.04 -4.84 -22.69
N ASN A 515 2.75 -4.52 -22.85
CA ASN A 515 2.23 -3.64 -23.88
C ASN A 515 1.56 -2.42 -23.24
N MET A 516 2.16 -1.25 -23.39
CA MET A 516 1.70 -0.02 -22.75
C MET A 516 0.41 0.53 -23.36
N GLU A 517 0.14 0.31 -24.67
CA GLU A 517 -1.12 0.74 -25.28
C GLU A 517 -2.29 -0.07 -24.69
N MET A 518 -2.11 -1.38 -24.52
CA MET A 518 -3.09 -2.23 -23.84
C MET A 518 -3.25 -1.82 -22.38
N GLN A 519 -2.16 -1.60 -21.64
CA GLN A 519 -2.21 -1.13 -20.26
C GLN A 519 -3.03 0.14 -20.10
N TYR A 520 -2.84 1.13 -20.97
CA TYR A 520 -3.61 2.37 -20.95
C TYR A 520 -5.13 2.12 -21.07
N LEU A 521 -5.54 1.13 -21.86
CA LEU A 521 -6.95 0.78 -22.05
C LEU A 521 -7.52 -0.16 -20.99
N GLU A 522 -6.70 -1.05 -20.44
CA GLU A 522 -7.15 -2.16 -19.60
C GLU A 522 -7.16 -1.83 -18.12
N THR A 523 -6.19 -1.02 -17.63
CA THR A 523 -6.06 -0.71 -16.21
C THR A 523 -7.33 -0.10 -15.64
N GLU A 524 -7.64 -0.45 -14.41
CA GLU A 524 -8.70 0.21 -13.63
C GLU A 524 -8.31 1.66 -13.24
N GLU A 525 -7.00 1.95 -13.11
CA GLU A 525 -6.46 3.27 -12.76
C GLU A 525 -6.25 4.17 -13.99
N LYS A 526 -7.32 4.67 -14.59
CA LYS A 526 -7.22 5.55 -15.76
C LYS A 526 -6.50 6.86 -15.46
N TRP A 527 -6.77 7.47 -14.30
CA TRP A 527 -6.08 8.70 -13.85
C TRP A 527 -4.56 8.52 -13.82
N PHE A 528 -4.08 7.41 -13.22
CA PHE A 528 -2.67 7.08 -13.14
C PHE A 528 -2.03 6.93 -14.52
N ALA A 529 -2.60 6.07 -15.38
CA ALA A 529 -2.09 5.86 -16.72
C ALA A 529 -2.09 7.15 -17.54
N ASN A 530 -3.14 7.96 -17.43
CA ASN A 530 -3.24 9.22 -18.15
C ASN A 530 -2.17 10.23 -17.73
N TRP A 531 -1.88 10.33 -16.43
CA TRP A 531 -0.83 11.20 -15.90
C TRP A 531 0.57 10.68 -16.24
N ASP A 532 0.88 9.47 -15.81
CA ASP A 532 2.24 8.93 -15.87
C ASP A 532 2.72 8.57 -17.27
N MET A 533 1.81 8.19 -18.18
CA MET A 533 2.15 7.99 -19.59
C MET A 533 2.16 9.30 -20.39
N GLY A 534 1.79 10.42 -19.76
CA GLY A 534 1.82 11.75 -20.37
C GLY A 534 0.66 12.03 -21.33
N GLY A 535 -0.40 11.23 -21.28
CA GLY A 535 -1.58 11.30 -22.13
C GLY A 535 -1.90 10.00 -22.86
N ALA A 536 -2.90 10.02 -23.72
CA ALA A 536 -3.35 8.86 -24.46
C ALA A 536 -2.42 8.50 -25.64
N TYR A 537 -2.27 7.22 -25.95
CA TYR A 537 -1.42 6.75 -27.06
C TYR A 537 -1.89 7.24 -28.43
N TRP A 538 -3.17 7.58 -28.59
CA TRP A 538 -3.71 8.16 -29.84
C TRP A 538 -3.47 9.67 -29.99
N GLU A 539 -2.95 10.35 -28.98
CA GLU A 539 -2.55 11.75 -29.05
C GLU A 539 -1.24 11.90 -29.85
N ARG A 540 -1.31 11.72 -31.16
CA ARG A 540 -0.14 11.65 -32.03
C ARG A 540 0.73 12.91 -32.05
N GLN A 541 0.18 14.08 -31.64
CA GLN A 541 0.91 15.35 -31.53
C GLN A 541 1.45 15.61 -30.12
N ASN A 542 1.19 14.75 -29.17
CA ASN A 542 1.71 14.85 -27.80
C ASN A 542 3.09 14.14 -27.70
N PRO A 543 4.20 14.90 -27.67
CA PRO A 543 5.54 14.28 -27.70
C PRO A 543 5.87 13.47 -26.45
N VAL A 544 5.27 13.81 -25.29
CA VAL A 544 5.48 13.07 -24.03
C VAL A 544 4.83 11.70 -24.12
N ALA A 545 3.55 11.64 -24.49
CA ALA A 545 2.84 10.38 -24.68
C ALA A 545 3.54 9.50 -25.73
N GLN A 546 3.88 10.05 -26.91
CA GLN A 546 4.53 9.29 -27.97
C GLN A 546 5.90 8.73 -27.53
N ARG A 547 6.69 9.49 -26.78
CA ARG A 547 7.95 9.01 -26.20
C ARG A 547 7.72 7.86 -25.23
N THR A 548 6.72 7.97 -24.37
CA THR A 548 6.39 6.92 -23.40
C THR A 548 5.99 5.63 -24.10
N PHE A 549 5.04 5.67 -25.01
CA PHE A 549 4.57 4.47 -25.74
C PHE A 549 5.63 3.86 -26.66
N ALA A 550 6.59 4.65 -27.16
CA ALA A 550 7.74 4.14 -27.91
C ALA A 550 8.68 3.27 -27.05
N ASN A 551 8.59 3.34 -25.73
CA ASN A 551 9.34 2.50 -24.78
C ASN A 551 8.55 1.25 -24.33
N SER A 552 7.44 0.92 -24.96
CA SER A 552 6.66 -0.28 -24.65
C SER A 552 7.48 -1.55 -24.88
N PRO A 553 7.66 -2.43 -23.88
CA PRO A 553 8.55 -3.59 -23.96
C PRO A 553 8.29 -4.52 -25.15
N HIS A 554 7.03 -4.71 -25.56
CA HIS A 554 6.67 -5.57 -26.65
C HIS A 554 7.29 -5.15 -28.01
N LEU A 555 7.72 -3.90 -28.13
CA LEU A 555 8.40 -3.38 -29.32
C LEU A 555 9.87 -3.85 -29.44
N PHE A 556 10.42 -4.49 -28.41
CA PHE A 556 11.84 -4.88 -28.34
C PHE A 556 12.04 -6.39 -28.18
N VAL A 557 11.00 -7.21 -28.38
CA VAL A 557 11.08 -8.66 -28.19
C VAL A 557 12.05 -9.34 -29.15
N GLU A 558 12.36 -8.71 -30.31
CA GLU A 558 13.38 -9.22 -31.23
C GLU A 558 14.79 -9.24 -30.63
N LYS A 559 15.02 -8.47 -29.56
CA LYS A 559 16.30 -8.42 -28.80
C LYS A 559 16.32 -9.38 -27.62
N TRP A 560 15.19 -10.02 -27.28
CA TRP A 560 15.12 -10.94 -26.17
C TRP A 560 15.91 -12.22 -26.48
N ASP A 561 16.84 -12.58 -25.59
CA ASP A 561 17.75 -13.73 -25.73
C ASP A 561 18.01 -14.44 -24.42
N THR A 562 17.41 -14.02 -23.33
CA THR A 562 17.69 -14.46 -21.96
C THR A 562 16.44 -15.04 -21.33
N PRO A 563 16.52 -16.20 -20.62
CA PRO A 563 15.39 -16.85 -19.99
C PRO A 563 14.55 -15.95 -19.11
N ILE A 564 13.20 -16.06 -19.21
CA ILE A 564 12.27 -15.22 -18.46
C ILE A 564 11.13 -16.03 -17.83
N LEU A 565 10.86 -15.77 -16.55
CA LEU A 565 9.69 -16.25 -15.82
C LEU A 565 8.67 -15.11 -15.73
N CYS A 566 7.46 -15.35 -16.23
CA CYS A 566 6.31 -14.44 -16.13
C CYS A 566 5.34 -14.95 -15.07
N ILE A 567 4.96 -14.10 -14.12
CA ILE A 567 4.03 -14.44 -13.03
C ILE A 567 2.88 -13.46 -13.01
N HIS A 568 1.61 -13.92 -12.81
CA HIS A 568 0.46 -13.01 -12.76
C HIS A 568 -0.75 -13.65 -12.05
N GLY A 569 -1.59 -12.79 -11.42
CA GLY A 569 -2.91 -13.14 -10.92
C GLY A 569 -4.01 -12.80 -11.93
N GLU A 570 -4.98 -13.68 -12.16
CA GLU A 570 -6.08 -13.43 -13.12
C GLU A 570 -7.10 -12.38 -12.63
N LYS A 571 -7.15 -12.11 -11.33
CA LYS A 571 -8.00 -11.07 -10.75
C LYS A 571 -7.32 -9.71 -10.65
N ASP A 572 -6.15 -9.57 -11.23
CA ASP A 572 -5.46 -8.29 -11.33
C ASP A 572 -6.13 -7.40 -12.38
N TYR A 573 -6.79 -6.32 -11.92
CA TYR A 573 -7.39 -5.32 -12.80
C TYR A 573 -6.57 -4.05 -12.91
N ARG A 574 -5.48 -3.96 -12.17
CA ARG A 574 -4.48 -2.88 -12.27
C ARG A 574 -3.57 -3.08 -13.48
N ILE A 575 -3.00 -4.30 -13.59
CA ILE A 575 -2.28 -4.78 -14.77
C ILE A 575 -2.85 -6.16 -15.10
N LEU A 576 -3.51 -6.31 -16.23
CA LEU A 576 -4.23 -7.55 -16.52
C LEU A 576 -3.30 -8.72 -16.87
N ALA A 577 -3.69 -9.94 -16.52
CA ALA A 577 -2.90 -11.15 -16.71
C ALA A 577 -2.52 -11.44 -18.18
N ASN A 578 -3.27 -10.93 -19.16
CA ASN A 578 -2.92 -11.03 -20.58
C ASN A 578 -1.57 -10.37 -20.91
N GLN A 579 -1.08 -9.43 -20.10
CA GLN A 579 0.26 -8.84 -20.25
C GLN A 579 1.36 -9.90 -20.06
N ALA A 580 1.27 -10.72 -19.01
CA ALA A 580 2.21 -11.81 -18.77
C ALA A 580 2.06 -12.95 -19.80
N MET A 581 0.81 -13.29 -20.20
CA MET A 581 0.54 -14.29 -21.23
C MET A 581 1.16 -13.89 -22.57
N ALA A 582 1.00 -12.63 -22.97
CA ALA A 582 1.57 -12.12 -24.21
C ALA A 582 3.11 -12.07 -24.18
N ALA A 583 3.71 -11.71 -23.02
CA ALA A 583 5.16 -11.73 -22.84
C ALA A 583 5.72 -13.15 -22.93
N PHE A 584 5.07 -14.11 -22.29
CA PHE A 584 5.43 -15.52 -22.36
C PHE A 584 5.35 -16.06 -23.79
N ASP A 585 4.23 -15.85 -24.49
CA ASP A 585 4.05 -16.27 -25.88
C ASP A 585 5.12 -15.68 -26.79
N ALA A 586 5.41 -14.39 -26.65
CA ALA A 586 6.46 -13.70 -27.41
C ALA A 586 7.83 -14.35 -27.17
N ALA A 587 8.20 -14.66 -25.92
CA ALA A 587 9.45 -15.32 -25.58
C ALA A 587 9.54 -16.70 -26.24
N ILE A 588 8.51 -17.54 -26.11
CA ILE A 588 8.46 -18.87 -26.72
C ILE A 588 8.54 -18.79 -28.24
N MET A 589 7.78 -17.91 -28.89
CA MET A 589 7.84 -17.72 -30.35
C MET A 589 9.22 -17.26 -30.85
N ARG A 590 9.98 -16.55 -30.01
CA ARG A 590 11.35 -16.15 -30.28
C ARG A 590 12.40 -17.24 -29.98
N GLY A 591 11.98 -18.40 -29.42
CA GLY A 591 12.88 -19.45 -28.99
C GLY A 591 13.65 -19.14 -27.70
N VAL A 592 13.19 -18.17 -26.93
CA VAL A 592 13.73 -17.81 -25.62
C VAL A 592 13.08 -18.74 -24.57
N PRO A 593 13.87 -19.41 -23.70
CA PRO A 593 13.31 -20.20 -22.61
C PRO A 593 12.44 -19.35 -21.70
N ALA A 594 11.18 -19.79 -21.49
CA ALA A 594 10.25 -19.07 -20.66
C ALA A 594 9.37 -20.02 -19.84
N GLU A 595 8.90 -19.55 -18.70
CA GLU A 595 7.84 -20.18 -17.89
C GLU A 595 6.76 -19.14 -17.59
N LEU A 596 5.51 -19.61 -17.45
CA LEU A 596 4.36 -18.78 -17.08
C LEU A 596 3.70 -19.39 -15.84
N LEU A 597 3.63 -18.62 -14.76
CA LEU A 597 2.91 -18.96 -13.53
C LEU A 597 1.68 -18.06 -13.40
N ILE A 598 0.49 -18.63 -13.58
CA ILE A 598 -0.79 -17.93 -13.44
C ILE A 598 -1.52 -18.41 -12.20
N TYR A 599 -2.03 -17.46 -11.44
CA TYR A 599 -2.90 -17.69 -10.29
C TYR A 599 -4.35 -17.29 -10.63
N PRO A 600 -5.27 -18.26 -10.85
CA PRO A 600 -6.65 -17.95 -11.24
C PRO A 600 -7.46 -17.18 -10.19
N ASP A 601 -6.99 -17.17 -8.95
CA ASP A 601 -7.72 -16.68 -7.79
C ASP A 601 -6.94 -15.65 -6.93
N GLU A 602 -5.84 -15.12 -7.46
CA GLU A 602 -5.08 -14.00 -6.87
C GLU A 602 -5.24 -12.73 -7.72
N ASN A 603 -5.05 -11.59 -7.05
CA ASN A 603 -5.05 -10.26 -7.66
C ASN A 603 -3.62 -9.79 -8.01
N HIS A 604 -3.35 -8.49 -7.92
CA HIS A 604 -2.02 -7.89 -8.09
C HIS A 604 -1.01 -8.39 -7.04
N TRP A 605 -1.49 -8.99 -5.96
CA TRP A 605 -0.68 -9.62 -4.91
C TRP A 605 -0.96 -11.12 -4.83
N VAL A 606 -0.03 -11.87 -4.22
CA VAL A 606 -0.21 -13.29 -3.90
C VAL A 606 -0.46 -13.40 -2.40
N LEU A 607 -1.72 -13.62 -2.02
CA LEU A 607 -2.17 -13.49 -0.64
C LEU A 607 -2.45 -14.82 0.05
N LYS A 608 -2.83 -15.87 -0.72
CA LYS A 608 -3.13 -17.18 -0.16
C LYS A 608 -1.85 -17.91 0.23
N PRO A 609 -1.79 -18.53 1.43
CA PRO A 609 -0.56 -19.12 1.96
C PRO A 609 0.10 -20.17 1.04
N GLN A 610 -0.68 -21.08 0.43
CA GLN A 610 -0.11 -22.08 -0.48
C GLN A 610 0.40 -21.46 -1.78
N ASN A 611 -0.29 -20.45 -2.30
CA ASN A 611 0.15 -19.68 -3.48
C ASN A 611 1.45 -18.94 -3.18
N GLY A 612 1.60 -18.36 -1.99
CA GLY A 612 2.83 -17.73 -1.54
C GLY A 612 4.01 -18.71 -1.48
N VAL A 613 3.78 -19.94 -0.97
CA VAL A 613 4.81 -21.00 -0.98
C VAL A 613 5.16 -21.43 -2.40
N LEU A 614 4.16 -21.60 -3.26
CA LEU A 614 4.37 -21.94 -4.68
C LEU A 614 5.20 -20.85 -5.37
N TRP A 615 4.88 -19.57 -5.11
CA TRP A 615 5.62 -18.42 -5.64
C TRP A 615 7.10 -18.51 -5.27
N GLN A 616 7.43 -18.71 -3.97
CA GLN A 616 8.81 -18.80 -3.49
C GLN A 616 9.56 -19.98 -4.15
N ARG A 617 8.92 -21.15 -4.25
CA ARG A 617 9.53 -22.32 -4.88
C ARG A 617 9.83 -22.08 -6.36
N THR A 618 8.86 -21.62 -7.13
CA THR A 618 9.03 -21.36 -8.57
C THR A 618 10.07 -20.27 -8.80
N PHE A 619 10.09 -19.20 -7.97
CA PHE A 619 11.06 -18.12 -8.04
C PHE A 619 12.52 -18.63 -7.90
N PHE A 620 12.79 -19.44 -6.87
CA PHE A 620 14.15 -19.93 -6.64
C PHE A 620 14.52 -21.10 -7.57
N GLU A 621 13.61 -21.98 -7.93
CA GLU A 621 13.87 -23.02 -8.94
C GLU A 621 14.29 -22.40 -10.28
N TRP A 622 13.63 -21.31 -10.70
CA TRP A 622 13.98 -20.57 -11.90
C TRP A 622 15.37 -19.94 -11.81
N LEU A 623 15.66 -19.21 -10.73
CA LEU A 623 16.95 -18.56 -10.53
C LEU A 623 18.08 -19.58 -10.38
N ASP A 624 17.89 -20.65 -9.66
CA ASP A 624 18.89 -21.69 -9.46
C ASP A 624 19.23 -22.39 -10.78
N LYS A 625 18.23 -22.60 -11.63
CA LYS A 625 18.41 -23.20 -12.97
C LYS A 625 19.27 -22.34 -13.90
N TRP A 626 19.05 -21.02 -13.91
CA TRP A 626 19.62 -20.15 -14.93
C TRP A 626 20.74 -19.23 -14.44
N VAL A 627 20.79 -18.92 -13.15
CA VAL A 627 21.77 -17.99 -12.55
C VAL A 627 22.85 -18.74 -11.78
N LYS A 628 22.49 -19.77 -10.97
CA LYS A 628 23.49 -20.50 -10.16
C LYS A 628 24.20 -21.61 -10.91
N LYS A 629 23.51 -22.33 -11.79
CA LYS A 629 24.18 -23.37 -12.58
C LYS A 629 25.07 -22.71 -13.62
N ALA A 630 26.38 -23.04 -13.55
CA ALA A 630 27.25 -22.74 -14.66
C ALA A 630 26.70 -23.40 -15.92
N PRO A 631 26.81 -22.74 -17.12
CA PRO A 631 26.45 -23.41 -18.36
C PRO A 631 27.22 -24.75 -18.40
N SER A 632 26.50 -25.85 -18.51
CA SER A 632 27.12 -27.12 -18.88
C SER A 632 27.80 -26.90 -20.23
N GLU A 633 29.11 -27.01 -20.29
CA GLU A 633 29.89 -27.01 -21.52
C GLU A 633 29.34 -27.99 -22.56
#